data_c92bd6a4bb830b2feb6b171493d359a4
#
_entry.id   c92bd6a4bb830b2feb6b171493d359a4
#
_cell.length_a   1.000
_cell.length_b   1.000
_cell.length_c   1.000
_cell.angle_alpha   90.00
_cell.angle_beta   90.00
_cell.angle_gamma   90.00
#
_symmetry.space_group_name_H-M   'P 1'
#
loop_
_entity.id
_entity.type
_entity.pdbx_description
1 polymer ?
#
loop_
_entity_poly.entity_id
_entity_poly.type
_entity_poly.pdbx_seq_one_letter_code
_entity_poly.pdbx_strand_id
1 'polypeptide(L)'
;MAPYLGSDYNQSQDTMQANALLSGTKSALEQLLTKAKDNLPEESLPHIANIKFSTANTGSPYFPSPLKQTEAISALKAVEAGVASAIADLHDDQRQRNIAVDLERATAFLFSTYLATVGGLDKSNPQVKKLLKG
;
A
#
# COMPACT_ATOMS: atom_id res chain seq x y z
N MET A 1 44.68 -10.09 -2.73
CA MET A 1 43.31 -9.88 -3.29
C MET A 1 42.35 -9.74 -2.14
N ALA A 2 41.81 -8.56 -1.91
CA ALA A 2 40.80 -8.35 -0.89
C ALA A 2 39.43 -8.85 -1.42
N PRO A 3 38.66 -9.65 -0.67
CA PRO A 3 37.33 -10.04 -1.09
C PRO A 3 36.42 -8.82 -1.17
N TYR A 4 35.65 -8.73 -2.21
CA TYR A 4 34.68 -7.67 -2.47
C TYR A 4 33.53 -7.77 -1.45
N LEU A 5 33.64 -7.04 -0.34
CA LEU A 5 32.64 -7.02 0.75
C LEU A 5 31.44 -6.10 0.45
N GLY A 6 31.26 -5.66 -0.81
CA GLY A 6 30.24 -4.68 -1.15
C GLY A 6 28.82 -5.20 -1.31
N SER A 7 28.63 -6.50 -1.62
CA SER A 7 27.29 -7.03 -1.90
C SER A 7 26.50 -7.38 -0.63
N ASP A 8 27.18 -7.91 0.37
CA ASP A 8 26.50 -8.38 1.60
C ASP A 8 26.05 -7.22 2.49
N TYR A 9 26.79 -6.11 2.47
CA TYR A 9 26.45 -4.92 3.24
C TYR A 9 25.18 -4.21 2.68
N ASN A 10 25.05 -4.14 1.36
CA ASN A 10 23.87 -3.57 0.73
C ASN A 10 22.63 -4.41 0.95
N GLN A 11 22.74 -5.75 0.82
CA GLN A 11 21.63 -6.66 1.08
C GLN A 11 21.10 -6.58 2.52
N SER A 12 21.98 -6.40 3.50
CA SER A 12 21.56 -6.28 4.90
C SER A 12 20.82 -4.96 5.16
N GLN A 13 21.24 -3.86 4.56
CA GLN A 13 20.55 -2.57 4.68
C GLN A 13 19.17 -2.60 3.99
N ASP A 14 19.08 -3.17 2.81
CA ASP A 14 17.83 -3.31 2.06
C ASP A 14 16.80 -4.15 2.84
N THR A 15 17.23 -5.23 3.45
CA THR A 15 16.37 -6.07 4.30
C THR A 15 15.91 -5.32 5.55
N MET A 16 16.78 -4.54 6.19
CA MET A 16 16.40 -3.72 7.35
C MET A 16 15.39 -2.64 7.00
N GLN A 17 15.53 -1.97 5.85
CA GLN A 17 14.60 -0.95 5.40
C GLN A 17 13.24 -1.56 5.01
N ALA A 18 13.23 -2.70 4.33
CA ALA A 18 12.00 -3.43 4.02
C ALA A 18 11.25 -3.83 5.30
N ASN A 19 11.96 -4.34 6.30
CA ASN A 19 11.37 -4.68 7.60
C ASN A 19 10.84 -3.45 8.35
N ALA A 20 11.53 -2.32 8.27
CA ALA A 20 11.08 -1.07 8.87
C ALA A 20 9.79 -0.55 8.22
N LEU A 21 9.66 -0.63 6.89
CA LEU A 21 8.43 -0.29 6.17
C LEU A 21 7.27 -1.20 6.55
N LEU A 22 7.47 -2.50 6.62
CA LEU A 22 6.45 -3.46 7.03
C LEU A 22 6.00 -3.24 8.48
N SER A 23 6.95 -3.02 9.39
CA SER A 23 6.66 -2.72 10.79
C SER A 23 5.92 -1.39 10.94
N GLY A 24 6.36 -0.35 10.23
CA GLY A 24 5.71 0.96 10.20
C GLY A 24 4.29 0.89 9.66
N THR A 25 4.05 0.07 8.63
CA THR A 25 2.71 -0.15 8.06
C THR A 25 1.78 -0.84 9.06
N LYS A 26 2.24 -1.85 9.76
CA LYS A 26 1.46 -2.51 10.83
C LYS A 26 1.12 -1.53 11.95
N SER A 27 2.07 -0.73 12.39
CA SER A 27 1.84 0.30 13.40
C SER A 27 0.82 1.35 12.93
N ALA A 28 0.90 1.77 11.67
CA ALA A 28 -0.07 2.69 11.08
C ALA A 28 -1.48 2.09 11.05
N LEU A 29 -1.61 0.81 10.71
CA LEU A 29 -2.89 0.10 10.73
C LEU A 29 -3.47 0.02 12.15
N GLU A 30 -2.66 -0.32 13.14
CA GLU A 30 -3.08 -0.37 14.55
C GLU A 30 -3.58 1.00 15.05
N GLN A 31 -2.87 2.07 14.72
CA GLN A 31 -3.27 3.44 15.07
C GLN A 31 -4.58 3.84 14.37
N LEU A 32 -4.74 3.49 13.10
CA LEU A 32 -5.95 3.74 12.34
C LEU A 32 -7.14 3.00 12.94
N LEU A 33 -7.00 1.72 13.25
CA LEU A 33 -8.05 0.90 13.87
C LEU A 33 -8.42 1.41 15.27
N THR A 34 -7.45 1.84 16.06
CA THR A 34 -7.72 2.42 17.39
C THR A 34 -8.67 3.62 17.30
N LYS A 35 -8.57 4.41 16.22
CA LYS A 35 -9.41 5.62 16.02
C LYS A 35 -10.70 5.36 15.28
N ALA A 36 -10.73 4.37 14.40
CA ALA A 36 -11.77 4.20 13.41
C ALA A 36 -12.60 2.92 13.58
N LYS A 37 -12.21 1.98 14.46
CA LYS A 37 -12.88 0.67 14.60
C LYS A 37 -14.38 0.77 14.84
N ASP A 38 -14.81 1.77 15.60
CA ASP A 38 -16.22 1.95 15.97
C ASP A 38 -17.07 2.44 14.77
N ASN A 39 -16.42 2.89 13.70
CA ASN A 39 -17.04 3.33 12.44
C ASN A 39 -16.95 2.26 11.33
N LEU A 40 -16.34 1.12 11.62
CA LEU A 40 -16.20 0.01 10.68
C LEU A 40 -17.21 -1.09 11.01
N PRO A 41 -17.70 -1.83 9.99
CA PRO A 41 -18.48 -3.03 10.24
C PRO A 41 -17.69 -4.01 11.09
N GLU A 42 -18.30 -4.52 12.15
CA GLU A 42 -17.62 -5.45 13.07
C GLU A 42 -17.10 -6.69 12.34
N GLU A 43 -17.85 -7.15 11.34
CA GLU A 43 -17.50 -8.30 10.50
C GLU A 43 -16.22 -8.07 9.67
N SER A 44 -15.82 -6.83 9.45
CA SER A 44 -14.60 -6.49 8.69
C SER A 44 -13.32 -6.66 9.52
N LEU A 45 -13.40 -6.58 10.84
CA LEU A 45 -12.22 -6.59 11.73
C LEU A 45 -11.40 -7.87 11.63
N PRO A 46 -11.98 -9.08 11.61
CA PRO A 46 -11.21 -10.32 11.43
C PRO A 46 -10.51 -10.37 10.07
N HIS A 47 -11.15 -9.86 9.03
CA HIS A 47 -10.55 -9.79 7.68
C HIS A 47 -9.35 -8.85 7.66
N ILE A 48 -9.48 -7.67 8.27
CA ILE A 48 -8.38 -6.70 8.37
C ILE A 48 -7.20 -7.30 9.14
N ALA A 49 -7.46 -8.02 10.23
CA ALA A 49 -6.42 -8.65 11.06
C ALA A 49 -5.62 -9.72 10.30
N ASN A 50 -6.22 -10.36 9.29
CA ASN A 50 -5.59 -11.42 8.49
C ASN A 50 -4.86 -10.90 7.26
N ILE A 51 -4.91 -9.61 6.95
CA ILE A 51 -4.24 -9.04 5.80
C ILE A 51 -2.72 -9.07 5.99
N LYS A 52 -2.04 -9.51 4.95
CA LYS A 52 -0.58 -9.52 4.90
C LYS A 52 -0.07 -8.32 4.12
N PHE A 53 1.05 -7.79 4.55
CA PHE A 53 1.77 -6.75 3.81
C PHE A 53 2.99 -7.35 3.13
N SER A 54 3.25 -6.95 1.89
CA SER A 54 4.42 -7.32 1.13
C SER A 54 5.11 -6.09 0.56
N THR A 55 6.41 -6.16 0.40
CA THR A 55 7.20 -5.13 -0.26
C THR A 55 8.27 -5.78 -1.12
N ALA A 56 8.56 -5.18 -2.27
CA ALA A 56 9.75 -5.54 -3.02
C ALA A 56 11.00 -5.13 -2.23
N ASN A 57 12.00 -5.97 -2.20
CA ASN A 57 13.25 -5.78 -1.46
C ASN A 57 14.16 -4.74 -2.15
N THR A 58 13.65 -3.55 -2.37
CA THR A 58 14.40 -2.45 -2.96
C THR A 58 14.67 -1.41 -1.90
N GLY A 59 15.68 -1.44 -1.17
CA GLY A 59 16.03 -0.58 -0.03
C GLY A 59 15.84 0.94 -0.18
N SER A 60 15.10 1.38 -1.18
CA SER A 60 14.78 2.79 -1.39
C SER A 60 13.34 3.07 -0.99
N PRO A 61 13.06 4.19 -0.29
CA PRO A 61 11.69 4.64 -0.11
C PRO A 61 11.06 4.84 -1.49
N TYR A 62 9.85 4.36 -1.68
CA TYR A 62 9.12 4.48 -2.95
C TYR A 62 8.88 5.93 -3.36
N PHE A 63 8.94 6.83 -2.40
CA PHE A 63 8.82 8.25 -2.62
C PHE A 63 9.68 9.02 -1.61
N PRO A 64 10.52 9.97 -2.05
CA PRO A 64 11.38 10.77 -1.19
C PRO A 64 10.56 11.84 -0.46
N SER A 65 9.88 11.44 0.62
CA SER A 65 9.08 12.32 1.46
C SER A 65 9.41 12.05 2.92
N PRO A 66 9.46 13.08 3.78
CA PRO A 66 9.59 12.91 5.21
C PRO A 66 8.30 12.33 5.84
N LEU A 67 7.21 12.29 5.10
CA LEU A 67 5.94 11.73 5.55
C LEU A 67 5.89 10.23 5.26
N LYS A 68 5.32 9.48 6.19
CA LYS A 68 5.11 8.03 6.06
C LYS A 68 3.92 7.69 5.16
N GLN A 69 4.00 8.12 3.90
CA GLN A 69 2.90 7.99 2.93
C GLN A 69 2.65 6.55 2.54
N THR A 70 3.71 5.76 2.31
CA THR A 70 3.59 4.34 1.96
C THR A 70 2.90 3.56 3.07
N GLU A 71 3.30 3.79 4.33
CA GLU A 71 2.70 3.13 5.48
C GLU A 71 1.22 3.53 5.64
N ALA A 72 0.92 4.80 5.52
CA ALA A 72 -0.44 5.31 5.67
C ALA A 72 -1.38 4.78 4.58
N ILE A 73 -1.00 4.86 3.31
CA ILE A 73 -1.83 4.38 2.21
C ILE A 73 -1.99 2.87 2.24
N SER A 74 -0.96 2.13 2.62
CA SER A 74 -1.02 0.68 2.74
C SER A 74 -1.95 0.24 3.87
N ALA A 75 -1.94 0.94 5.00
CA ALA A 75 -2.88 0.72 6.10
C ALA A 75 -4.33 0.99 5.67
N LEU A 76 -4.58 2.08 4.95
CA LEU A 76 -5.90 2.38 4.39
C LEU A 76 -6.38 1.31 3.40
N LYS A 77 -5.49 0.82 2.53
CA LYS A 77 -5.80 -0.27 1.61
C LYS A 77 -6.11 -1.58 2.31
N ALA A 78 -5.49 -1.84 3.46
CA ALA A 78 -5.83 -3.00 4.29
C ALA A 78 -7.26 -2.88 4.86
N VAL A 79 -7.65 -1.72 5.35
CA VAL A 79 -9.02 -1.49 5.84
C VAL A 79 -10.03 -1.65 4.69
N GLU A 80 -9.79 -1.03 3.54
CA GLU A 80 -10.62 -1.16 2.34
C GLU A 80 -10.80 -2.63 1.93
N ALA A 81 -9.71 -3.38 1.87
CA ALA A 81 -9.73 -4.79 1.51
C ALA A 81 -10.49 -5.66 2.54
N GLY A 82 -10.35 -5.37 3.82
CA GLY A 82 -11.08 -6.06 4.88
C GLY A 82 -12.59 -5.82 4.82
N VAL A 83 -13.01 -4.59 4.58
CA VAL A 83 -14.42 -4.24 4.37
C VAL A 83 -14.97 -4.91 3.11
N ALA A 84 -14.23 -4.87 2.01
CA ALA A 84 -14.63 -5.55 0.77
C ALA A 84 -14.77 -7.05 0.97
N SER A 85 -13.90 -7.68 1.77
CA SER A 85 -14.03 -9.10 2.11
C SER A 85 -15.27 -9.41 2.92
N ALA A 86 -15.60 -8.58 3.89
CA ALA A 86 -16.82 -8.73 4.68
C ALA A 86 -18.08 -8.60 3.80
N ILE A 87 -18.11 -7.64 2.86
CA ILE A 87 -19.18 -7.49 1.89
C ILE A 87 -19.29 -8.73 0.99
N ALA A 88 -18.17 -9.26 0.53
CA ALA A 88 -18.15 -10.44 -0.31
C ALA A 88 -18.71 -11.67 0.42
N ASP A 89 -18.47 -11.81 1.71
CA ASP A 89 -19.02 -12.89 2.53
C ASP A 89 -20.55 -12.83 2.67
N LEU A 90 -21.15 -11.65 2.53
CA LEU A 90 -22.59 -11.48 2.53
C LEU A 90 -23.25 -11.95 1.21
N HIS A 91 -22.50 -11.95 0.12
CA HIS A 91 -23.02 -12.23 -1.23
C HIS A 91 -22.63 -13.60 -1.76
N ASP A 92 -21.63 -14.24 -1.21
CA ASP A 92 -21.09 -15.50 -1.71
C ASP A 92 -20.60 -16.35 -0.53
N ASP A 93 -20.33 -17.62 -0.80
CA ASP A 93 -19.77 -18.55 0.15
C ASP A 93 -18.64 -17.93 0.97
N GLN A 94 -18.64 -18.22 2.27
CA GLN A 94 -17.59 -17.86 3.21
C GLN A 94 -16.23 -18.51 2.83
N ARG A 95 -15.69 -18.11 1.70
CA ARG A 95 -14.40 -18.60 1.24
C ARG A 95 -13.30 -17.90 2.01
N GLN A 96 -12.38 -18.70 2.53
CA GLN A 96 -11.16 -18.14 3.09
C GLN A 96 -10.37 -17.42 2.00
N ARG A 97 -10.24 -16.09 2.13
CA ARG A 97 -9.49 -15.25 1.19
C ARG A 97 -8.13 -14.92 1.79
N ASN A 98 -7.08 -15.17 1.03
CA ASN A 98 -5.74 -14.69 1.35
C ASN A 98 -5.52 -13.34 0.67
N ILE A 99 -5.56 -12.27 1.44
CA ILE A 99 -5.39 -10.91 0.93
C ILE A 99 -4.03 -10.39 1.36
N ALA A 100 -3.29 -9.86 0.41
CA ALA A 100 -2.04 -9.16 0.63
C ALA A 100 -2.11 -7.75 0.06
N VAL A 101 -1.57 -6.79 0.79
CA VAL A 101 -1.38 -5.42 0.32
C VAL A 101 0.09 -5.27 -0.03
N ASP A 102 0.35 -5.01 -1.30
CA ASP A 102 1.67 -4.70 -1.83
C ASP A 102 1.94 -3.21 -1.62
N LEU A 103 2.99 -2.88 -0.86
CA LEU A 103 3.31 -1.51 -0.46
C LEU A 103 3.67 -0.64 -1.67
N GLU A 104 4.32 -1.21 -2.66
CA GLU A 104 4.70 -0.50 -3.88
C GLU A 104 3.47 -0.10 -4.69
N ARG A 105 2.56 -1.04 -4.90
CA ARG A 105 1.30 -0.79 -5.61
C ARG A 105 0.39 0.17 -4.85
N ALA A 106 0.33 0.06 -3.53
CA ALA A 106 -0.43 0.99 -2.70
C ALA A 106 0.12 2.43 -2.83
N THR A 107 1.45 2.58 -2.83
CA THR A 107 2.09 3.88 -3.04
C THR A 107 1.83 4.41 -4.44
N ALA A 108 1.93 3.57 -5.47
CA ALA A 108 1.62 3.96 -6.85
C ALA A 108 0.17 4.42 -7.01
N PHE A 109 -0.77 3.81 -6.29
CA PHE A 109 -2.16 4.25 -6.26
C PHE A 109 -2.31 5.70 -5.77
N LEU A 110 -1.56 6.10 -4.76
CA LEU A 110 -1.57 7.48 -4.25
C LEU A 110 -1.23 8.51 -5.33
N PHE A 111 -0.38 8.13 -6.28
CA PHE A 111 0.05 8.97 -7.41
C PHE A 111 -0.68 8.67 -8.71
N SER A 112 -1.74 7.86 -8.70
CA SER A 112 -2.46 7.43 -9.90
C SER A 112 -2.94 8.61 -10.76
N THR A 113 -3.36 9.72 -10.12
CA THR A 113 -3.78 10.94 -10.80
C THR A 113 -2.66 11.56 -11.64
N TYR A 114 -1.40 11.37 -11.24
CA TYR A 114 -0.23 11.88 -11.97
C TYR A 114 0.26 10.90 -13.03
N LEU A 115 -0.03 9.61 -12.84
CA LEU A 115 0.37 8.54 -13.76
C LEU A 115 -0.67 8.31 -14.87
N ALA A 116 -1.91 8.75 -14.65
CA ALA A 116 -2.99 8.58 -15.62
C ALA A 116 -2.73 9.43 -16.87
N THR A 117 -2.83 8.80 -18.03
CA THR A 117 -2.71 9.43 -19.34
C THR A 117 -3.96 9.16 -20.18
N VAL A 118 -4.24 10.05 -21.11
CA VAL A 118 -5.30 9.87 -22.11
C VAL A 118 -4.63 9.86 -23.49
N GLY A 119 -4.68 8.72 -24.17
CA GLY A 119 -4.00 8.57 -25.46
C GLY A 119 -2.48 8.80 -25.41
N GLY A 120 -1.85 8.45 -24.28
CA GLY A 120 -0.43 8.69 -24.03
C GLY A 120 -0.06 10.12 -23.63
N LEU A 121 -1.03 11.01 -23.53
CA LEU A 121 -0.86 12.41 -23.11
C LEU A 121 -1.17 12.58 -21.63
N ASP A 122 -0.35 13.31 -20.91
CA ASP A 122 -0.59 13.62 -19.51
C ASP A 122 -1.67 14.73 -19.32
N LYS A 123 -2.09 14.92 -18.09
CA LYS A 123 -3.13 15.90 -17.75
C LYS A 123 -2.73 17.36 -17.98
N SER A 124 -1.43 17.65 -18.16
CA SER A 124 -0.94 19.01 -18.44
C SER A 124 -1.16 19.39 -19.92
N ASN A 125 -1.33 18.39 -20.78
CA ASN A 125 -1.56 18.61 -22.21
C ASN A 125 -2.86 19.37 -22.45
N PRO A 126 -2.87 20.42 -23.31
CA PRO A 126 -4.05 21.23 -23.57
C PRO A 126 -5.26 20.45 -24.08
N GLN A 127 -5.04 19.38 -24.86
CA GLN A 127 -6.11 18.52 -25.38
C GLN A 127 -6.78 17.75 -24.23
N VAL A 128 -6.00 17.20 -23.28
CA VAL A 128 -6.52 16.50 -22.12
C VAL A 128 -7.27 17.47 -21.18
N LYS A 129 -6.71 18.67 -20.96
CA LYS A 129 -7.38 19.71 -20.17
C LYS A 129 -8.74 20.09 -20.73
N LYS A 130 -8.88 20.10 -22.06
CA LYS A 130 -10.14 20.41 -22.74
C LYS A 130 -11.20 19.33 -22.49
N LEU A 131 -10.80 18.07 -22.43
CA LEU A 131 -11.68 16.94 -22.11
C LEU A 131 -12.11 16.92 -20.65
N LEU A 132 -11.25 17.39 -19.74
CA LEU A 132 -11.53 17.39 -18.29
C LEU A 132 -12.40 18.59 -17.84
N LYS A 133 -12.58 19.60 -18.71
CA LYS A 133 -13.38 20.81 -18.42
C LYS A 133 -14.80 20.73 -18.95
N GLY A 134 -15.17 19.60 -19.58
CA GLY A 134 -16.47 19.38 -20.21
C GLY A 134 -17.69 19.43 -19.33
#